data_6feb904aafe19340f38d462f833ee7c4
#
_entry.id   6feb904aafe19340f38d462f833ee7c4
#
_cell.length_a   1.000
_cell.length_b   1.000
_cell.length_c   1.000
_cell.angle_alpha   90.00
_cell.angle_beta   90.00
_cell.angle_gamma   90.00
#
_symmetry.space_group_name_H-M   'P 1'
#
loop_
_entity.id
_entity.type
_entity.pdbx_description
1 polymer ?
#
loop_
_entity_poly.entity_id
_entity_poly.type
_entity_poly.pdbx_seq_one_letter_code
_entity_poly.pdbx_strand_id
1 'polypeptide(L)'
;SRPAHAAGGTLRQRGAFHAGCYAQGTLTQRAFRQIPFYLTENATCRKSMPDTAKRGKWIMAIFHYTVKIVGRSKGKSIISASAYLNGDVMKNEEIGRISYYTSKREVVYTSLLMCENAPQEWLNVPAENIRRFQKSVRYKRADNKDAALEKFKLSFQKQRLWNEVLKIEKTSDAQLGRSFEFSLPKEWSRQEQIEYTTNYIQKNFIEKGMCADWSIHDKGDGNPHVHLLVTMRPFNPDHSWGNKEVKDWDFVRDNDGNIVVDESNPDWWQDKKNPDRHGIRIPVLDENGNQKVGARNRKQWKRVLTDATGWNDPKNCELWRSEWAKVCNAHLSVEQRVDHRSYARQGKLEIPTIHEGADARKIDEKFQNGQVQTASWKVEENQIIKRQNALLKKIQISFGKVSGALSQWKERLNDLRRKPGSHSHDGVNDKPDRGTAEAYGRDGTGIAETGQAASVLSGAEPEFTDIKQRVIRAAESFARYRRTAFPDRAAEKQNRTVGKRESAMAGINAE
;
A
#
# COMPACT_ATOMS: atom_id res chain seq x y z
N SER A 1 60.22 14.29 -39.28
CA SER A 1 59.86 15.44 -40.12
C SER A 1 58.44 15.88 -39.84
N ARG A 2 58.29 16.95 -39.08
CA ARG A 2 57.10 17.83 -39.10
C ARG A 2 57.26 18.77 -40.29
N PRO A 3 56.22 19.49 -40.76
CA PRO A 3 55.58 20.64 -40.16
C PRO A 3 54.04 20.63 -40.29
N ALA A 4 53.21 21.30 -39.50
CA ALA A 4 53.04 22.63 -38.96
C ALA A 4 51.96 23.50 -39.68
N HIS A 5 51.04 24.07 -38.85
CA HIS A 5 50.21 25.27 -39.02
C HIS A 5 48.96 25.22 -39.91
N ALA A 6 47.80 25.83 -39.57
CA ALA A 6 47.41 27.02 -38.79
C ALA A 6 45.90 26.89 -38.44
N ALA A 7 45.39 27.28 -37.31
CA ALA A 7 45.03 28.61 -36.79
C ALA A 7 43.65 29.20 -37.25
N GLY A 8 42.85 29.55 -36.30
CA GLY A 8 41.74 30.51 -36.34
C GLY A 8 40.37 29.89 -36.22
N GLY A 9 39.48 30.31 -35.39
CA GLY A 9 39.27 31.50 -34.62
C GLY A 9 38.02 31.35 -33.73
N THR A 10 38.10 32.08 -32.65
CA THR A 10 37.07 32.35 -31.62
C THR A 10 35.72 32.83 -32.15
N LEU A 11 34.63 32.40 -31.46
CA LEU A 11 33.57 33.35 -31.05
C LEU A 11 32.74 32.80 -29.90
N ARG A 12 32.82 33.51 -28.78
CA ARG A 12 31.89 33.45 -27.64
C ARG A 12 30.55 34.06 -28.04
N GLN A 13 29.46 33.44 -27.65
CA GLN A 13 28.28 34.21 -27.26
C GLN A 13 27.58 33.57 -26.07
N ARG A 14 27.38 34.47 -25.09
CA ARG A 14 26.51 34.30 -23.92
C ARG A 14 25.07 34.61 -24.34
N GLY A 15 24.11 34.03 -23.62
CA GLY A 15 22.75 34.59 -23.60
C GLY A 15 21.72 33.52 -23.40
N ALA A 16 21.23 33.48 -22.23
CA ALA A 16 19.95 33.92 -21.69
C ALA A 16 18.90 32.81 -21.59
N PHE A 17 18.50 32.64 -20.36
CA PHE A 17 17.26 31.99 -19.89
C PHE A 17 16.03 32.50 -20.65
N HIS A 18 15.19 31.56 -21.08
CA HIS A 18 13.75 31.78 -21.19
C HIS A 18 12.98 30.53 -20.78
N ALA A 19 12.14 30.73 -19.78
CA ALA A 19 11.06 29.83 -19.44
C ALA A 19 9.99 29.84 -20.53
N GLY A 20 9.37 28.72 -20.77
CA GLY A 20 8.07 28.70 -21.43
C GLY A 20 7.79 27.51 -22.31
N CYS A 21 6.61 27.00 -22.05
CA CYS A 21 5.74 26.21 -22.91
C CYS A 21 5.83 24.69 -22.84
N TYR A 22 4.84 24.15 -22.17
CA TYR A 22 4.27 22.83 -22.39
C TYR A 22 4.09 22.54 -23.88
N ALA A 23 4.84 21.58 -24.39
CA ALA A 23 4.52 20.91 -25.64
C ALA A 23 3.99 19.53 -25.32
N GLN A 24 2.72 19.30 -25.63
CA GLN A 24 2.11 17.98 -25.74
C GLN A 24 2.88 17.20 -26.80
N GLY A 25 3.81 16.35 -26.35
CA GLY A 25 4.47 15.37 -27.19
C GLY A 25 3.58 14.15 -27.32
N THR A 26 2.96 13.99 -28.47
CA THR A 26 2.36 12.73 -28.91
C THR A 26 3.38 11.61 -28.76
N LEU A 27 3.15 10.72 -27.80
CA LEU A 27 3.86 9.46 -27.62
C LEU A 27 3.67 8.63 -28.90
N THR A 28 4.73 8.56 -29.69
CA THR A 28 4.79 7.76 -30.90
C THR A 28 4.58 6.28 -30.56
N GLN A 29 3.66 5.65 -31.26
CA GLN A 29 3.26 4.23 -31.25
C GLN A 29 4.39 3.22 -31.52
N ARG A 30 5.66 3.52 -31.29
CA ARG A 30 6.79 2.63 -31.59
C ARG A 30 7.25 1.73 -30.44
N ALA A 31 6.77 1.89 -29.22
CA ALA A 31 7.17 1.06 -28.07
C ALA A 31 6.26 -0.16 -27.81
N PHE A 32 5.20 -0.36 -28.58
CA PHE A 32 4.24 -1.46 -28.40
C PHE A 32 4.49 -2.68 -29.32
N ARG A 33 5.69 -2.90 -29.77
CA ARG A 33 6.00 -4.15 -30.47
C ARG A 33 6.59 -5.17 -29.50
N GLN A 34 5.79 -6.25 -29.30
CA GLN A 34 6.12 -7.55 -28.70
C GLN A 34 5.86 -7.68 -27.18
N ILE A 35 4.59 -7.65 -26.79
CA ILE A 35 4.12 -8.46 -25.67
C ILE A 35 3.31 -9.61 -26.30
N PRO A 36 3.77 -10.88 -26.26
CA PRO A 36 2.96 -11.99 -26.70
C PRO A 36 1.77 -12.17 -25.75
N PHE A 37 0.58 -11.97 -26.26
CA PHE A 37 -0.68 -12.28 -25.57
C PHE A 37 -0.82 -13.80 -25.50
N TYR A 38 -0.77 -14.37 -24.30
CA TYR A 38 -1.19 -15.75 -24.08
C TYR A 38 -2.28 -15.78 -23.02
N LEU A 39 -3.53 -15.78 -23.49
CA LEU A 39 -4.66 -16.26 -22.73
C LEU A 39 -4.57 -17.79 -22.75
N THR A 40 -4.38 -18.43 -21.59
CA THR A 40 -4.69 -19.84 -21.46
C THR A 40 -6.22 -19.96 -21.43
N GLU A 41 -6.83 -20.15 -22.61
CA GLU A 41 -8.23 -20.56 -22.71
C GLU A 41 -8.37 -21.98 -22.15
N ASN A 42 -8.64 -22.09 -20.86
CA ASN A 42 -9.20 -23.27 -20.24
C ASN A 42 -10.23 -22.85 -19.19
N ALA A 43 -11.25 -22.12 -19.64
CA ALA A 43 -12.48 -21.99 -18.92
C ALA A 43 -13.63 -22.32 -19.89
N THR A 44 -14.06 -23.58 -19.88
CA THR A 44 -15.36 -23.96 -20.44
C THR A 44 -16.43 -23.10 -19.76
N CYS A 45 -16.79 -22.02 -20.42
CA CYS A 45 -17.86 -21.12 -20.03
C CYS A 45 -19.18 -21.86 -20.16
N ARG A 46 -19.66 -22.51 -19.12
CA ARG A 46 -21.09 -22.82 -19.00
C ARG A 46 -21.82 -21.51 -18.80
N LYS A 47 -22.45 -21.03 -19.87
CA LYS A 47 -23.45 -19.96 -19.81
C LYS A 47 -24.60 -20.43 -18.92
N SER A 48 -24.62 -19.97 -17.68
CA SER A 48 -25.84 -19.88 -16.90
C SER A 48 -26.31 -18.44 -16.97
N MET A 49 -27.51 -18.23 -17.55
CA MET A 49 -28.18 -16.92 -17.52
C MET A 49 -28.35 -16.45 -16.09
N PRO A 50 -28.18 -15.14 -15.79
CA PRO A 50 -28.37 -14.61 -14.44
C PRO A 50 -29.87 -14.62 -14.11
N ASP A 51 -30.18 -15.31 -13.03
CA ASP A 51 -31.47 -15.29 -12.35
C ASP A 51 -31.70 -13.90 -11.73
N THR A 52 -32.54 -13.07 -12.31
CA THR A 52 -32.80 -11.68 -11.94
C THR A 52 -33.75 -11.57 -10.75
N ALA A 53 -33.49 -12.26 -9.64
CA ALA A 53 -34.29 -12.13 -8.43
C ALA A 53 -33.57 -12.50 -7.13
N LYS A 54 -32.35 -12.00 -6.90
CA LYS A 54 -31.80 -11.90 -5.53
C LYS A 54 -31.17 -10.53 -5.38
N ARG A 55 -31.76 -9.66 -4.55
CA ARG A 55 -31.16 -8.41 -4.10
C ARG A 55 -29.74 -8.70 -3.58
N GLY A 56 -28.77 -8.59 -4.49
CA GLY A 56 -27.38 -8.84 -4.20
C GLY A 56 -26.89 -7.85 -3.15
N LYS A 57 -26.45 -8.39 -2.03
CA LYS A 57 -25.63 -7.67 -1.06
C LYS A 57 -24.43 -7.12 -1.84
N TRP A 58 -24.36 -5.82 -2.08
CA TRP A 58 -23.25 -5.16 -2.76
C TRP A 58 -21.99 -5.44 -1.91
N ILE A 59 -21.19 -6.40 -2.36
CA ILE A 59 -19.89 -6.66 -1.75
C ILE A 59 -18.95 -5.66 -2.41
N MET A 60 -18.62 -4.60 -1.66
CA MET A 60 -17.63 -3.61 -2.09
C MET A 60 -16.29 -4.30 -2.32
N ALA A 61 -15.55 -3.85 -3.34
CA ALA A 61 -14.19 -4.29 -3.59
C ALA A 61 -13.36 -4.11 -2.30
N ILE A 62 -12.74 -5.18 -1.82
CA ILE A 62 -11.89 -5.14 -0.62
C ILE A 62 -10.52 -4.66 -1.06
N PHE A 63 -10.09 -3.49 -0.56
CA PHE A 63 -8.73 -3.03 -0.80
C PHE A 63 -7.76 -3.85 0.05
N HIS A 64 -6.94 -4.65 -0.63
CA HIS A 64 -5.83 -5.37 -0.01
C HIS A 64 -4.54 -5.01 -0.74
N TYR A 65 -3.50 -4.67 0.00
CA TYR A 65 -2.19 -4.35 -0.57
C TYR A 65 -1.11 -4.60 0.49
N THR A 66 -0.27 -5.60 0.27
CA THR A 66 0.85 -5.94 1.16
C THR A 66 2.19 -5.82 0.45
N VAL A 67 3.21 -5.43 1.22
CA VAL A 67 4.59 -5.33 0.77
C VAL A 67 5.47 -6.15 1.71
N LYS A 68 6.34 -7.00 1.18
CA LYS A 68 7.25 -7.85 1.95
C LYS A 68 8.62 -7.86 1.28
N ILE A 69 9.68 -7.91 2.08
CA ILE A 69 11.05 -8.10 1.57
C ILE A 69 11.35 -9.61 1.56
N VAL A 70 11.84 -10.09 0.43
CA VAL A 70 12.44 -11.41 0.28
C VAL A 70 13.93 -11.28 0.53
N GLY A 71 14.41 -11.77 1.66
CA GLY A 71 15.82 -11.64 2.08
C GLY A 71 16.43 -12.99 2.40
N ARG A 72 17.76 -13.11 2.26
CA ARG A 72 18.51 -14.34 2.59
C ARG A 72 18.38 -14.71 4.06
N SER A 73 18.52 -13.74 4.98
CA SER A 73 18.44 -13.96 6.43
C SER A 73 17.13 -14.60 6.90
N LYS A 74 16.06 -14.51 6.10
CA LYS A 74 14.75 -15.11 6.40
C LYS A 74 14.59 -16.53 5.85
N GLY A 75 15.63 -17.13 5.28
CA GLY A 75 15.60 -18.45 4.67
C GLY A 75 14.66 -18.58 3.46
N LYS A 76 14.23 -17.45 2.87
CA LYS A 76 13.32 -17.44 1.73
C LYS A 76 14.11 -17.43 0.43
N SER A 77 13.78 -18.36 -0.47
CA SER A 77 14.36 -18.40 -1.81
C SER A 77 13.55 -17.52 -2.77
N ILE A 78 14.21 -16.56 -3.43
CA ILE A 78 13.58 -15.72 -4.45
C ILE A 78 13.16 -16.56 -5.66
N ILE A 79 13.93 -17.59 -6.01
CA ILE A 79 13.58 -18.53 -7.09
C ILE A 79 12.31 -19.29 -6.74
N SER A 80 12.18 -19.76 -5.49
CA SER A 80 10.97 -20.45 -5.05
C SER A 80 9.76 -19.50 -5.02
N ALA A 81 9.97 -18.24 -4.66
CA ALA A 81 8.93 -17.22 -4.68
C ALA A 81 8.45 -16.93 -6.12
N SER A 82 9.37 -16.80 -7.08
CA SER A 82 9.05 -16.63 -8.49
C SER A 82 8.35 -17.87 -9.07
N ALA A 83 8.86 -19.07 -8.77
CA ALA A 83 8.24 -20.33 -9.21
C ALA A 83 6.79 -20.47 -8.67
N TYR A 84 6.56 -20.11 -7.39
CA TYR A 84 5.23 -20.09 -6.76
C TYR A 84 4.28 -19.10 -7.44
N LEU A 85 4.75 -17.89 -7.67
CA LEU A 85 4.01 -16.82 -8.31
C LEU A 85 3.54 -17.22 -9.72
N ASN A 86 4.40 -17.90 -10.47
CA ASN A 86 4.17 -18.27 -11.87
C ASN A 86 3.52 -19.67 -12.05
N GLY A 87 3.37 -20.44 -10.99
CA GLY A 87 2.89 -21.82 -11.10
C GLY A 87 3.81 -22.67 -11.98
N ASP A 88 5.13 -22.57 -11.80
CA ASP A 88 6.10 -23.18 -12.70
C ASP A 88 7.22 -23.94 -11.98
N VAL A 89 8.17 -24.45 -12.75
CA VAL A 89 9.38 -25.14 -12.28
C VAL A 89 10.58 -24.23 -12.51
N MET A 90 11.31 -23.90 -11.44
CA MET A 90 12.52 -23.07 -11.55
C MET A 90 13.65 -23.65 -10.72
N LYS A 91 14.87 -23.58 -11.28
CA LYS A 91 16.10 -24.04 -10.65
C LYS A 91 16.86 -22.87 -10.03
N ASN A 92 17.18 -23.00 -8.76
CA ASN A 92 18.18 -22.17 -8.10
C ASN A 92 19.57 -22.72 -8.47
N GLU A 93 20.32 -21.96 -9.25
CA GLU A 93 21.64 -22.38 -9.75
C GLU A 93 22.71 -22.36 -8.66
N GLU A 94 22.56 -21.49 -7.65
CA GLU A 94 23.51 -21.34 -6.54
C GLU A 94 23.61 -22.62 -5.69
N ILE A 95 22.47 -23.26 -5.41
CA ILE A 95 22.37 -24.44 -4.52
C ILE A 95 21.88 -25.70 -5.25
N GLY A 96 21.65 -25.64 -6.55
CA GLY A 96 21.15 -26.75 -7.37
C GLY A 96 19.69 -27.17 -7.10
N ARG A 97 18.96 -26.50 -6.20
CA ARG A 97 17.60 -26.86 -5.80
C ARG A 97 16.58 -26.47 -6.86
N ILE A 98 15.62 -27.36 -7.11
CA ILE A 98 14.51 -27.12 -8.02
C ILE A 98 13.22 -26.92 -7.22
N SER A 99 12.45 -25.88 -7.55
CA SER A 99 11.13 -25.57 -6.98
C SER A 99 10.05 -25.94 -7.98
N TYR A 100 9.04 -26.72 -7.53
CA TYR A 100 7.95 -27.24 -8.36
C TYR A 100 6.61 -26.69 -7.86
N TYR A 101 5.91 -25.90 -8.70
CA TYR A 101 4.58 -25.36 -8.41
C TYR A 101 3.60 -25.52 -9.57
N THR A 102 3.80 -26.49 -10.44
CA THR A 102 2.98 -26.72 -11.66
C THR A 102 1.53 -27.14 -11.39
N SER A 103 1.22 -27.54 -10.15
CA SER A 103 -0.15 -27.89 -9.75
C SER A 103 -1.07 -26.67 -9.52
N LYS A 104 -0.50 -25.46 -9.54
CA LYS A 104 -1.27 -24.23 -9.33
C LYS A 104 -2.07 -23.87 -10.59
N ARG A 105 -3.38 -24.07 -10.52
CA ARG A 105 -4.31 -23.75 -11.61
C ARG A 105 -4.84 -22.32 -11.58
N GLU A 106 -4.67 -21.65 -10.44
CA GLU A 106 -5.13 -20.29 -10.21
C GLU A 106 -4.31 -19.20 -10.93
N VAL A 107 -3.16 -19.54 -11.53
CA VAL A 107 -2.35 -18.58 -12.30
C VAL A 107 -2.96 -18.40 -13.67
N VAL A 108 -3.65 -17.29 -13.88
CA VAL A 108 -4.40 -17.00 -15.13
C VAL A 108 -3.65 -16.07 -16.09
N TYR A 109 -2.65 -15.35 -15.58
CA TYR A 109 -1.77 -14.50 -16.37
C TYR A 109 -0.40 -14.38 -15.71
N THR A 110 0.65 -14.22 -16.53
CA THR A 110 2.02 -14.01 -16.04
C THR A 110 2.84 -13.19 -17.04
N SER A 111 3.70 -12.30 -16.54
CA SER A 111 4.54 -11.44 -17.37
C SER A 111 5.86 -11.12 -16.69
N LEU A 112 6.84 -10.68 -17.48
CA LEU A 112 8.11 -10.12 -17.04
C LEU A 112 8.31 -8.77 -17.73
N LEU A 113 8.54 -7.72 -16.94
CA LEU A 113 8.86 -6.40 -17.45
C LEU A 113 10.28 -6.05 -17.03
N MET A 114 11.10 -5.69 -18.00
CA MET A 114 12.49 -5.26 -17.78
C MET A 114 12.55 -3.74 -17.83
N CYS A 115 13.37 -3.13 -16.96
CA CYS A 115 13.64 -1.69 -17.05
C CYS A 115 14.59 -1.40 -18.22
N GLU A 116 14.67 -0.15 -18.61
CA GLU A 116 15.41 0.30 -19.81
C GLU A 116 16.89 -0.15 -19.82
N ASN A 117 17.56 0.02 -18.68
CA ASN A 117 18.99 -0.32 -18.56
C ASN A 117 19.25 -1.80 -18.23
N ALA A 118 18.22 -2.65 -18.14
CA ALA A 118 18.42 -4.07 -17.91
C ALA A 118 18.99 -4.76 -19.15
N PRO A 119 19.87 -5.77 -18.99
CA PRO A 119 20.45 -6.50 -20.11
C PRO A 119 19.39 -7.18 -20.97
N GLN A 120 19.17 -6.71 -22.18
CA GLN A 120 18.15 -7.25 -23.09
C GLN A 120 18.46 -8.67 -23.56
N GLU A 121 19.73 -9.06 -23.58
CA GLU A 121 20.16 -10.42 -23.89
C GLU A 121 19.66 -11.46 -22.89
N TRP A 122 19.21 -11.04 -21.68
CA TRP A 122 18.58 -11.96 -20.71
C TRP A 122 17.22 -12.47 -21.17
N LEU A 123 16.58 -11.76 -22.10
CA LEU A 123 15.33 -12.18 -22.73
C LEU A 123 15.56 -13.27 -23.82
N ASN A 124 16.79 -13.48 -24.23
CA ASN A 124 17.13 -14.50 -25.24
C ASN A 124 17.15 -15.88 -24.59
N VAL A 125 16.39 -16.81 -25.16
CA VAL A 125 16.41 -18.22 -24.77
C VAL A 125 17.26 -19.01 -25.75
N PRO A 126 18.35 -19.66 -25.31
CA PRO A 126 19.22 -20.42 -26.20
C PRO A 126 18.44 -21.51 -26.97
N ALA A 127 18.74 -21.67 -28.25
CA ALA A 127 18.06 -22.63 -29.14
C ALA A 127 18.14 -24.08 -28.63
N GLU A 128 19.23 -24.45 -27.95
CA GLU A 128 19.37 -25.75 -27.29
C GLU A 128 18.37 -26.00 -26.18
N ASN A 129 18.08 -24.96 -25.37
CA ASN A 129 17.08 -25.03 -24.30
C ASN A 129 15.67 -25.18 -24.87
N ILE A 130 15.38 -24.49 -25.98
CA ILE A 130 14.12 -24.65 -26.72
C ILE A 130 13.99 -26.06 -27.24
N ARG A 131 15.01 -26.57 -27.92
CA ARG A 131 15.02 -27.97 -28.44
C ARG A 131 14.87 -29.00 -27.32
N ARG A 132 15.54 -28.79 -26.17
CA ARG A 132 15.42 -29.67 -24.99
C ARG A 132 13.99 -29.66 -24.47
N PHE A 133 13.37 -28.48 -24.35
CA PHE A 133 11.99 -28.35 -23.91
C PHE A 133 11.01 -29.05 -24.87
N GLN A 134 11.17 -28.85 -26.17
CA GLN A 134 10.34 -29.51 -27.21
C GLN A 134 10.43 -31.04 -27.17
N LYS A 135 11.53 -31.62 -26.68
CA LYS A 135 11.68 -33.07 -26.47
C LYS A 135 10.99 -33.54 -25.15
N SER A 136 10.65 -32.64 -24.25
CA SER A 136 10.09 -32.98 -22.94
C SER A 136 8.65 -33.52 -23.00
N VAL A 137 8.28 -34.32 -21.99
CA VAL A 137 6.92 -34.83 -21.83
C VAL A 137 5.90 -33.69 -21.67
N ARG A 138 6.31 -32.61 -20.99
CA ARG A 138 5.46 -31.43 -20.79
C ARG A 138 5.04 -30.79 -22.11
N TYR A 139 5.97 -30.58 -23.02
CA TYR A 139 5.69 -30.03 -24.35
C TYR A 139 4.86 -31.02 -25.21
N LYS A 140 5.22 -32.29 -25.18
CA LYS A 140 4.53 -33.34 -25.98
C LYS A 140 3.05 -33.47 -25.60
N ARG A 141 2.71 -33.31 -24.28
CA ARG A 141 1.36 -33.41 -23.74
C ARG A 141 0.58 -32.08 -23.76
N ALA A 142 1.19 -30.97 -24.17
CA ALA A 142 0.52 -29.70 -24.22
C ALA A 142 -0.52 -29.67 -25.37
N ASP A 143 -1.74 -29.23 -25.09
CA ASP A 143 -2.79 -29.05 -26.08
C ASP A 143 -2.42 -27.95 -27.09
N ASN A 144 -1.91 -26.82 -26.60
CA ASN A 144 -1.39 -25.72 -27.41
C ASN A 144 0.15 -25.68 -27.28
N LYS A 145 0.84 -26.04 -28.35
CA LYS A 145 2.32 -26.11 -28.41
C LYS A 145 2.97 -24.74 -28.35
N ASP A 146 2.40 -23.76 -29.02
CA ASP A 146 2.92 -22.39 -29.07
C ASP A 146 2.78 -21.71 -27.70
N ALA A 147 1.64 -21.81 -27.06
CA ALA A 147 1.43 -21.30 -25.72
C ALA A 147 2.37 -21.97 -24.70
N ALA A 148 2.58 -23.28 -24.81
CA ALA A 148 3.52 -24.01 -23.95
C ALA A 148 4.97 -23.56 -24.16
N LEU A 149 5.37 -23.29 -25.41
CA LEU A 149 6.71 -22.80 -25.74
C LEU A 149 6.94 -21.39 -25.21
N GLU A 150 5.99 -20.50 -25.39
CA GLU A 150 6.12 -19.13 -24.89
C GLU A 150 6.12 -19.08 -23.35
N LYS A 151 5.26 -19.87 -22.70
CA LYS A 151 5.30 -20.02 -21.25
C LYS A 151 6.68 -20.52 -20.78
N PHE A 152 7.27 -21.46 -21.49
CA PHE A 152 8.63 -21.93 -21.20
C PHE A 152 9.67 -20.84 -21.37
N LYS A 153 9.63 -20.07 -22.48
CA LYS A 153 10.55 -18.96 -22.71
C LYS A 153 10.46 -17.93 -21.58
N LEU A 154 9.26 -17.53 -21.23
CA LEU A 154 9.02 -16.58 -20.15
C LEU A 154 9.53 -17.11 -18.79
N SER A 155 9.28 -18.38 -18.47
CA SER A 155 9.79 -19.03 -17.28
C SER A 155 11.32 -19.05 -17.22
N PHE A 156 11.97 -19.33 -18.36
CA PHE A 156 13.42 -19.31 -18.50
C PHE A 156 13.99 -17.91 -18.25
N GLN A 157 13.39 -16.88 -18.83
CA GLN A 157 13.80 -15.47 -18.65
C GLN A 157 13.69 -15.04 -17.18
N LYS A 158 12.58 -15.37 -16.51
CA LYS A 158 12.37 -15.10 -15.09
C LYS A 158 13.38 -15.83 -14.21
N GLN A 159 13.60 -17.12 -14.47
CA GLN A 159 14.62 -17.90 -13.76
C GLN A 159 16.01 -17.28 -13.94
N ARG A 160 16.36 -16.81 -15.14
CA ARG A 160 17.63 -16.12 -15.40
C ARG A 160 17.75 -14.85 -14.58
N LEU A 161 16.76 -13.95 -14.64
CA LEU A 161 16.76 -12.71 -13.87
C LEU A 161 17.04 -12.97 -12.37
N TRP A 162 16.32 -13.91 -11.77
CA TRP A 162 16.44 -14.16 -10.34
C TRP A 162 17.73 -14.91 -9.96
N ASN A 163 18.28 -15.72 -10.83
CA ASN A 163 19.62 -16.30 -10.61
C ASN A 163 20.72 -15.23 -10.72
N GLU A 164 20.61 -14.26 -11.65
CA GLU A 164 21.54 -13.13 -11.72
C GLU A 164 21.46 -12.24 -10.47
N VAL A 165 20.27 -12.03 -9.90
CA VAL A 165 20.09 -11.38 -8.59
C VAL A 165 20.83 -12.16 -7.50
N LEU A 166 20.74 -13.50 -7.46
CA LEU A 166 21.45 -14.31 -6.46
C LEU A 166 22.97 -14.21 -6.60
N LYS A 167 23.49 -14.08 -7.83
CA LYS A 167 24.93 -13.94 -8.08
C LYS A 167 25.52 -12.65 -7.56
N ILE A 168 24.74 -11.55 -7.55
CA ILE A 168 25.22 -10.25 -7.08
C ILE A 168 24.92 -10.02 -5.58
N GLU A 169 23.81 -10.56 -5.07
CA GLU A 169 23.36 -10.38 -3.69
C GLU A 169 23.90 -11.48 -2.76
N LYS A 170 25.21 -11.43 -2.42
CA LYS A 170 25.91 -12.53 -1.74
C LYS A 170 25.88 -12.47 -0.23
N THR A 171 25.64 -11.28 0.38
CA THR A 171 25.67 -11.12 1.84
C THR A 171 24.52 -11.89 2.51
N SER A 172 24.74 -12.39 3.73
CA SER A 172 23.76 -13.21 4.45
C SER A 172 22.47 -12.46 4.78
N ASP A 173 22.49 -11.16 4.85
CA ASP A 173 21.37 -10.24 5.12
C ASP A 173 20.79 -9.61 3.84
N ALA A 174 21.33 -9.96 2.66
CA ALA A 174 20.94 -9.35 1.40
C ALA A 174 19.42 -9.40 1.15
N GLN A 175 18.86 -8.27 0.73
CA GLN A 175 17.53 -8.17 0.16
C GLN A 175 17.57 -8.62 -1.30
N LEU A 176 16.89 -9.73 -1.61
CA LEU A 176 16.88 -10.34 -2.94
C LEU A 176 15.81 -9.74 -3.85
N GLY A 177 14.69 -9.33 -3.28
CA GLY A 177 13.57 -8.75 -4.00
C GLY A 177 12.51 -8.22 -3.05
N ARG A 178 11.61 -7.42 -3.59
CA ARG A 178 10.42 -6.96 -2.88
C ARG A 178 9.20 -7.61 -3.48
N SER A 179 8.40 -8.25 -2.64
CA SER A 179 7.17 -8.93 -3.01
C SER A 179 5.96 -8.08 -2.66
N PHE A 180 5.06 -7.96 -3.61
CA PHE A 180 3.77 -7.30 -3.44
C PHE A 180 2.65 -8.30 -3.68
N GLU A 181 1.55 -8.13 -2.97
CA GLU A 181 0.31 -8.84 -3.18
C GLU A 181 -0.83 -7.85 -3.02
N PHE A 182 -1.66 -7.68 -4.05
CA PHE A 182 -2.76 -6.74 -4.02
C PHE A 182 -3.97 -7.24 -4.80
N SER A 183 -5.16 -6.90 -4.29
CA SER A 183 -6.43 -7.29 -4.89
C SER A 183 -6.71 -6.52 -6.17
N LEU A 184 -7.39 -7.19 -7.10
CA LEU A 184 -7.95 -6.61 -8.31
C LEU A 184 -9.46 -6.43 -8.14
N PRO A 185 -10.04 -5.35 -8.65
CA PRO A 185 -11.48 -5.23 -8.76
C PRO A 185 -12.06 -6.39 -9.59
N LYS A 186 -13.06 -7.07 -9.05
CA LYS A 186 -13.75 -8.15 -9.74
C LYS A 186 -14.66 -7.64 -10.87
N GLU A 187 -14.95 -6.35 -10.84
CA GLU A 187 -15.74 -5.62 -11.82
C GLU A 187 -15.02 -5.47 -13.15
N TRP A 188 -13.68 -5.56 -13.14
CA TRP A 188 -12.88 -5.45 -14.34
C TRP A 188 -12.84 -6.75 -15.11
N SER A 189 -12.91 -6.65 -16.42
CA SER A 189 -12.60 -7.75 -17.32
C SER A 189 -11.13 -8.19 -17.16
N ARG A 190 -10.79 -9.39 -17.59
CA ARG A 190 -9.41 -9.89 -17.53
C ARG A 190 -8.45 -8.97 -18.31
N GLN A 191 -8.89 -8.45 -19.43
CA GLN A 191 -8.09 -7.52 -20.24
C GLN A 191 -7.80 -6.22 -19.50
N GLU A 192 -8.80 -5.63 -18.86
CA GLU A 192 -8.64 -4.43 -18.04
C GLU A 192 -7.74 -4.69 -16.82
N GLN A 193 -7.88 -5.85 -16.17
CA GLN A 193 -7.00 -6.26 -15.06
C GLN A 193 -5.54 -6.31 -15.49
N ILE A 194 -5.25 -6.86 -16.67
CA ILE A 194 -3.89 -6.93 -17.24
C ILE A 194 -3.38 -5.53 -17.59
N GLU A 195 -4.16 -4.75 -18.32
CA GLU A 195 -3.78 -3.43 -18.80
C GLU A 195 -3.49 -2.45 -17.66
N TYR A 196 -4.44 -2.29 -16.73
CA TYR A 196 -4.28 -1.33 -15.64
C TYR A 196 -3.18 -1.73 -14.66
N THR A 197 -3.00 -3.05 -14.44
CA THR A 197 -1.89 -3.55 -13.64
C THR A 197 -0.55 -3.31 -14.33
N THR A 198 -0.46 -3.57 -15.63
CA THR A 198 0.77 -3.33 -16.41
C THR A 198 1.16 -1.85 -16.35
N ASN A 199 0.21 -0.95 -16.59
CA ASN A 199 0.44 0.50 -16.54
C ASN A 199 0.87 0.96 -15.13
N TYR A 200 0.24 0.42 -14.09
CA TYR A 200 0.65 0.68 -12.72
C TYR A 200 2.08 0.22 -12.43
N ILE A 201 2.45 -1.00 -12.83
CA ILE A 201 3.79 -1.57 -12.64
C ILE A 201 4.81 -0.76 -13.45
N GLN A 202 4.50 -0.41 -14.68
CA GLN A 202 5.36 0.38 -15.56
C GLN A 202 5.74 1.70 -14.88
N LYS A 203 4.75 2.48 -14.46
CA LYS A 203 4.94 3.81 -13.87
C LYS A 203 5.67 3.78 -12.52
N ASN A 204 5.33 2.82 -11.67
CA ASN A 204 5.78 2.84 -10.27
C ASN A 204 7.06 2.05 -10.02
N PHE A 205 7.44 1.14 -10.92
CA PHE A 205 8.60 0.28 -10.73
C PHE A 205 9.55 0.28 -11.94
N ILE A 206 9.05 0.05 -13.16
CA ILE A 206 9.92 -0.07 -14.33
C ILE A 206 10.61 1.25 -14.67
N GLU A 207 9.85 2.35 -14.74
CA GLU A 207 10.38 3.70 -14.97
C GLU A 207 11.28 4.20 -13.82
N LYS A 208 11.24 3.53 -12.67
CA LYS A 208 12.15 3.79 -11.54
C LYS A 208 13.41 2.92 -11.59
N GLY A 209 13.57 2.07 -12.62
CA GLY A 209 14.73 1.22 -12.83
C GLY A 209 14.66 -0.17 -12.21
N MET A 210 13.49 -0.61 -11.74
CA MET A 210 13.27 -1.97 -11.24
C MET A 210 12.79 -2.88 -12.38
N CYS A 211 13.16 -4.17 -12.36
CA CYS A 211 12.51 -5.20 -13.17
C CYS A 211 11.41 -5.88 -12.37
N ALA A 212 10.34 -6.30 -13.06
CA ALA A 212 9.13 -6.82 -12.43
C ALA A 212 8.73 -8.18 -13.01
N ASP A 213 8.66 -9.19 -12.17
CA ASP A 213 8.08 -10.50 -12.41
C ASP A 213 6.72 -10.56 -11.72
N TRP A 214 5.63 -10.70 -12.47
CA TRP A 214 4.30 -10.63 -11.91
C TRP A 214 3.30 -11.58 -12.56
N SER A 215 2.23 -11.87 -11.82
CA SER A 215 1.15 -12.74 -12.26
C SER A 215 -0.19 -12.35 -11.65
N ILE A 216 -1.27 -12.73 -12.31
CA ILE A 216 -2.63 -12.67 -11.75
C ILE A 216 -3.03 -14.08 -11.32
N HIS A 217 -3.46 -14.19 -10.06
CA HIS A 217 -4.08 -15.39 -9.52
C HIS A 217 -5.58 -15.16 -9.39
N ASP A 218 -6.36 -16.14 -9.85
CA ASP A 218 -7.81 -16.15 -9.76
C ASP A 218 -8.32 -17.59 -9.62
N LYS A 219 -8.97 -17.86 -8.50
CA LYS A 219 -9.60 -19.17 -8.22
C LYS A 219 -11.04 -19.25 -8.66
N GLY A 220 -11.60 -18.17 -9.21
CA GLY A 220 -13.03 -18.05 -9.48
C GLY A 220 -13.87 -17.81 -8.22
N ASP A 221 -13.25 -17.49 -7.10
CA ASP A 221 -13.90 -17.22 -5.81
C ASP A 221 -14.29 -15.73 -5.63
N GLY A 222 -14.11 -14.91 -6.68
CA GLY A 222 -14.39 -13.48 -6.67
C GLY A 222 -13.31 -12.62 -6.03
N ASN A 223 -12.11 -13.16 -5.83
CA ASN A 223 -10.96 -12.45 -5.27
C ASN A 223 -9.72 -12.58 -6.18
N PRO A 224 -9.78 -12.06 -7.42
CA PRO A 224 -8.59 -11.98 -8.27
C PRO A 224 -7.55 -11.06 -7.63
N HIS A 225 -6.27 -11.44 -7.68
CA HIS A 225 -5.19 -10.69 -7.05
C HIS A 225 -3.87 -10.83 -7.81
N VAL A 226 -3.05 -9.81 -7.67
CA VAL A 226 -1.72 -9.75 -8.27
C VAL A 226 -0.68 -10.22 -7.26
N HIS A 227 0.23 -11.06 -7.72
CA HIS A 227 1.52 -11.28 -7.08
C HIS A 227 2.60 -10.63 -7.95
N LEU A 228 3.44 -9.80 -7.35
CA LEU A 228 4.50 -9.08 -8.02
C LEU A 228 5.80 -9.22 -7.22
N LEU A 229 6.89 -9.51 -7.92
CA LEU A 229 8.26 -9.45 -7.41
C LEU A 229 9.04 -8.39 -8.20
N VAL A 230 9.73 -7.48 -7.51
CA VAL A 230 10.60 -6.49 -8.15
C VAL A 230 12.03 -6.61 -7.64
N THR A 231 12.99 -6.26 -8.51
CA THR A 231 14.42 -6.22 -8.16
C THR A 231 14.69 -5.09 -7.16
N MET A 232 15.77 -5.23 -6.37
CA MET A 232 16.17 -4.28 -5.33
C MET A 232 17.49 -3.55 -5.66
N ARG A 233 18.01 -3.78 -6.86
CA ARG A 233 19.25 -3.17 -7.36
C ARG A 233 18.99 -2.54 -8.72
N PRO A 234 19.43 -1.30 -8.97
CA PRO A 234 19.29 -0.66 -10.26
C PRO A 234 20.29 -1.23 -11.28
N PHE A 235 20.12 -0.89 -12.54
CA PHE A 235 21.12 -1.10 -13.59
C PHE A 235 21.76 0.23 -13.96
N ASN A 236 23.03 0.20 -14.28
CA ASN A 236 23.78 1.29 -14.88
C ASN A 236 23.45 1.42 -16.38
N PRO A 237 23.76 2.56 -17.03
CA PRO A 237 23.56 2.72 -18.49
C PRO A 237 24.35 1.73 -19.36
N ASP A 238 25.43 1.13 -18.83
CA ASP A 238 26.22 0.07 -19.46
C ASP A 238 25.64 -1.34 -19.27
N HIS A 239 24.41 -1.43 -18.76
CA HIS A 239 23.68 -2.64 -18.43
C HIS A 239 24.27 -3.48 -17.28
N SER A 240 25.30 -3.00 -16.59
CA SER A 240 25.82 -3.64 -15.38
C SER A 240 24.95 -3.35 -14.18
N TRP A 241 25.06 -4.17 -13.12
CA TRP A 241 24.39 -3.91 -11.86
C TRP A 241 24.93 -2.64 -11.17
N GLY A 242 24.05 -1.70 -10.86
CA GLY A 242 24.36 -0.53 -10.06
C GLY A 242 24.45 -0.82 -8.56
N ASN A 243 24.65 0.20 -7.74
CA ASN A 243 24.77 0.08 -6.31
C ASN A 243 23.43 0.37 -5.62
N LYS A 244 23.06 -0.45 -4.61
CA LYS A 244 21.91 -0.17 -3.73
C LYS A 244 22.23 0.91 -2.72
N GLU A 245 23.47 0.95 -2.29
CA GLU A 245 23.97 1.83 -1.23
C GLU A 245 25.22 2.55 -1.69
N VAL A 246 25.35 3.79 -1.27
CA VAL A 246 26.54 4.62 -1.48
C VAL A 246 27.15 4.94 -0.13
N LYS A 247 28.48 4.83 -0.01
CA LYS A 247 29.20 5.35 1.14
C LYS A 247 29.19 6.86 1.10
N ASP A 248 28.49 7.46 2.02
CA ASP A 248 28.45 8.91 2.21
C ASP A 248 29.08 9.34 3.53
N TRP A 249 29.32 10.64 3.69
CA TRP A 249 29.72 11.19 4.96
C TRP A 249 28.58 11.08 5.97
N ASP A 250 28.92 10.74 7.22
CA ASP A 250 27.99 10.85 8.34
C ASP A 250 28.01 12.31 8.83
N PHE A 251 26.83 12.93 8.88
CA PHE A 251 26.67 14.34 9.26
C PHE A 251 26.00 14.45 10.62
N VAL A 252 26.35 15.52 11.35
CA VAL A 252 25.70 15.87 12.61
C VAL A 252 24.21 16.16 12.34
N ARG A 253 23.35 15.62 13.22
CA ARG A 253 21.90 15.79 13.15
C ARG A 253 21.37 16.43 14.40
N ASP A 254 20.30 17.22 14.26
CA ASP A 254 19.53 17.76 15.37
C ASP A 254 18.64 16.69 16.04
N ASN A 255 17.90 17.09 17.06
CA ASN A 255 16.99 16.19 17.80
C ASN A 255 15.84 15.65 16.95
N ASP A 256 15.50 16.31 15.86
CA ASP A 256 14.46 15.91 14.91
C ASP A 256 15.03 15.03 13.77
N GLY A 257 16.34 14.81 13.76
CA GLY A 257 17.05 13.97 12.78
C GLY A 257 17.48 14.71 11.51
N ASN A 258 17.28 16.03 11.42
CA ASN A 258 17.70 16.84 10.27
C ASN A 258 19.20 17.11 10.34
N ILE A 259 19.84 17.26 9.17
CA ILE A 259 21.25 17.62 9.10
C ILE A 259 21.40 19.07 9.59
N VAL A 260 22.34 19.26 10.54
CA VAL A 260 22.66 20.59 11.04
C VAL A 260 23.41 21.38 9.97
N VAL A 261 22.88 22.57 9.62
CA VAL A 261 23.47 23.49 8.66
C VAL A 261 24.19 24.60 9.41
N ASP A 262 25.52 24.55 9.39
CA ASP A 262 26.40 25.60 9.96
C ASP A 262 27.66 25.69 9.10
N GLU A 263 27.66 26.63 8.17
CA GLU A 263 28.76 26.85 7.24
C GLU A 263 30.02 27.43 7.93
N SER A 264 29.88 28.00 9.12
CA SER A 264 31.00 28.52 9.91
C SER A 264 31.82 27.44 10.62
N ASN A 265 31.25 26.23 10.72
CA ASN A 265 31.86 25.09 11.39
C ASN A 265 33.12 24.61 10.61
N PRO A 266 34.28 24.40 11.23
CA PRO A 266 35.50 23.96 10.54
C PRO A 266 35.38 22.58 9.90
N ASP A 267 34.41 21.78 10.30
CA ASP A 267 34.15 20.44 9.79
C ASP A 267 33.01 20.43 8.76
N TRP A 268 32.52 21.62 8.36
CA TRP A 268 31.56 21.81 7.29
C TRP A 268 32.08 21.24 5.98
N TRP A 269 31.19 20.61 5.24
CA TRP A 269 31.49 20.09 3.93
C TRP A 269 30.26 20.18 3.02
N GLN A 270 30.49 20.52 1.76
CA GLN A 270 29.48 20.54 0.72
C GLN A 270 30.03 19.90 -0.55
N ASP A 271 29.20 19.13 -1.23
CA ASP A 271 29.56 18.51 -2.50
C ASP A 271 29.52 19.55 -3.63
N LYS A 272 30.64 19.68 -4.34
CA LYS A 272 30.76 20.65 -5.47
C LYS A 272 29.85 20.31 -6.65
N LYS A 273 29.48 19.04 -6.82
CA LYS A 273 28.64 18.55 -7.93
C LYS A 273 27.16 18.50 -7.54
N ASN A 274 26.86 18.32 -6.27
CA ASN A 274 25.51 18.29 -5.72
C ASN A 274 25.47 19.14 -4.44
N PRO A 275 25.17 20.45 -4.57
CA PRO A 275 25.15 21.38 -3.42
C PRO A 275 24.15 21.02 -2.33
N ASP A 276 23.08 20.28 -2.64
CA ASP A 276 22.10 19.83 -1.66
C ASP A 276 22.67 18.80 -0.70
N ARG A 277 23.84 18.24 -1.02
CA ARG A 277 24.56 17.27 -0.21
C ARG A 277 25.63 18.01 0.60
N HIS A 278 25.27 18.40 1.82
CA HIS A 278 26.11 19.18 2.72
C HIS A 278 25.85 18.85 4.19
N GLY A 279 26.75 19.28 5.09
CA GLY A 279 26.61 19.18 6.51
C GLY A 279 27.95 19.19 7.27
N ILE A 280 27.86 19.20 8.60
CA ILE A 280 29.03 19.07 9.48
C ILE A 280 29.39 17.59 9.56
N ARG A 281 30.58 17.21 9.08
CA ARG A 281 31.04 15.82 9.10
C ARG A 281 31.44 15.38 10.53
N ILE A 282 31.07 14.16 10.88
CA ILE A 282 31.43 13.57 12.16
C ILE A 282 32.88 13.02 12.11
N PRO A 283 33.80 13.46 12.98
CA PRO A 283 35.14 12.94 13.00
C PRO A 283 35.22 11.48 13.52
N VAL A 284 36.15 10.72 12.98
CA VAL A 284 36.54 9.44 13.59
C VAL A 284 37.56 9.76 14.70
N LEU A 285 37.25 9.36 15.95
CA LEU A 285 38.12 9.58 17.09
C LEU A 285 39.00 8.37 17.34
N ASP A 286 40.21 8.62 17.89
CA ASP A 286 41.10 7.60 18.45
C ASP A 286 40.70 7.28 19.90
N GLU A 287 41.43 6.39 20.55
CA GLU A 287 41.21 5.97 21.95
C GLU A 287 41.37 7.12 22.97
N ASN A 288 42.06 8.20 22.59
CA ASN A 288 42.30 9.38 23.41
C ASN A 288 41.30 10.52 23.12
N GLY A 289 40.33 10.29 22.22
CA GLY A 289 39.33 11.29 21.85
C GLY A 289 39.78 12.32 20.79
N ASN A 290 40.98 12.16 20.22
CA ASN A 290 41.48 13.04 19.16
C ASN A 290 41.01 12.56 17.79
N GLN A 291 40.87 13.49 16.84
CA GLN A 291 40.51 13.12 15.48
C GLN A 291 41.60 12.25 14.84
N LYS A 292 41.23 11.05 14.44
CA LYS A 292 42.11 10.09 13.80
C LYS A 292 42.63 10.62 12.45
N VAL A 293 43.94 10.47 12.24
CA VAL A 293 44.61 10.92 11.03
C VAL A 293 45.10 9.70 10.24
N GLY A 294 44.84 9.67 8.95
CA GLY A 294 45.28 8.60 8.05
C GLY A 294 46.56 8.95 7.30
N ALA A 295 46.85 8.19 6.26
CA ALA A 295 48.02 8.42 5.41
C ALA A 295 48.02 9.87 4.88
N ARG A 296 49.20 10.46 4.74
CA ARG A 296 49.42 11.85 4.30
C ARG A 296 48.77 12.90 5.20
N ASN A 297 48.70 12.64 6.49
CA ASN A 297 48.10 13.55 7.49
C ASN A 297 46.65 13.97 7.22
N ARG A 298 45.87 13.09 6.59
CA ARG A 298 44.46 13.38 6.26
C ARG A 298 43.56 13.02 7.44
N LYS A 299 42.76 13.98 7.90
CA LYS A 299 41.72 13.78 8.89
C LYS A 299 40.72 12.70 8.42
N GLN A 300 40.33 11.79 9.31
CA GLN A 300 39.37 10.75 9.03
C GLN A 300 37.98 11.17 9.49
N TRP A 301 36.98 10.88 8.66
CA TRP A 301 35.58 11.23 8.88
C TRP A 301 34.73 9.96 8.85
N LYS A 302 33.73 9.91 9.71
CA LYS A 302 32.76 8.84 9.71
C LYS A 302 32.04 8.77 8.38
N ARG A 303 31.78 7.54 7.94
CA ARG A 303 30.98 7.27 6.75
C ARG A 303 29.81 6.39 7.10
N VAL A 304 28.67 6.64 6.47
CA VAL A 304 27.45 5.87 6.58
C VAL A 304 27.07 5.34 5.19
N LEU A 305 26.41 4.18 5.17
CA LEU A 305 25.80 3.65 3.95
C LEU A 305 24.42 4.30 3.81
N THR A 306 24.22 5.03 2.73
CA THR A 306 22.94 5.64 2.38
C THR A 306 22.31 4.89 1.21
N ASP A 307 20.97 4.79 1.22
CA ASP A 307 20.23 4.20 0.11
C ASP A 307 20.42 5.05 -1.16
N ALA A 308 21.09 4.50 -2.16
CA ALA A 308 21.38 5.18 -3.42
C ALA A 308 20.14 5.37 -4.31
N THR A 309 19.11 4.59 -4.07
CA THR A 309 17.92 4.51 -4.93
C THR A 309 16.68 5.15 -4.30
N GLY A 310 16.68 5.33 -2.99
CA GLY A 310 15.50 5.72 -2.22
C GLY A 310 14.42 4.62 -2.14
N TRP A 311 14.69 3.41 -2.68
CA TRP A 311 13.67 2.36 -2.76
C TRP A 311 13.33 1.74 -1.41
N ASN A 312 14.21 1.87 -0.40
CA ASN A 312 13.98 1.39 0.95
C ASN A 312 13.27 2.43 1.86
N ASP A 313 12.98 3.64 1.37
CA ASP A 313 12.23 4.63 2.16
C ASP A 313 10.87 4.05 2.55
N PRO A 314 10.52 4.01 3.85
CA PRO A 314 9.21 3.56 4.33
C PRO A 314 8.02 4.29 3.71
N LYS A 315 8.20 5.56 3.28
CA LYS A 315 7.19 6.36 2.60
C LYS A 315 6.72 5.73 1.29
N ASN A 316 7.56 4.95 0.63
CA ASN A 316 7.20 4.25 -0.59
C ASN A 316 6.04 3.26 -0.40
N CYS A 317 5.91 2.65 0.79
CA CYS A 317 4.80 1.73 1.06
C CYS A 317 3.45 2.45 0.99
N GLU A 318 3.37 3.66 1.52
CA GLU A 318 2.15 4.48 1.45
C GLU A 318 1.93 5.01 0.02
N LEU A 319 3.00 5.44 -0.65
CA LEU A 319 2.94 5.91 -2.04
C LEU A 319 2.38 4.83 -2.97
N TRP A 320 2.96 3.62 -2.97
CA TRP A 320 2.50 2.52 -3.82
C TRP A 320 1.05 2.13 -3.55
N ARG A 321 0.64 2.10 -2.28
CA ARG A 321 -0.75 1.83 -1.89
C ARG A 321 -1.70 2.90 -2.41
N SER A 322 -1.34 4.18 -2.28
CA SER A 322 -2.17 5.29 -2.73
C SER A 322 -2.27 5.34 -4.26
N GLU A 323 -1.16 5.11 -4.98
CA GLU A 323 -1.17 5.06 -6.44
C GLU A 323 -2.04 3.91 -6.97
N TRP A 324 -1.98 2.71 -6.34
CA TRP A 324 -2.88 1.61 -6.70
C TRP A 324 -4.35 1.96 -6.47
N ALA A 325 -4.67 2.59 -5.34
CA ALA A 325 -6.04 3.06 -5.07
C ALA A 325 -6.51 4.10 -6.10
N LYS A 326 -5.62 5.00 -6.55
CA LYS A 326 -5.94 5.96 -7.62
C LYS A 326 -6.27 5.25 -8.93
N VAL A 327 -5.47 4.24 -9.32
CA VAL A 327 -5.76 3.42 -10.52
C VAL A 327 -7.13 2.74 -10.39
N CYS A 328 -7.40 2.09 -9.26
CA CYS A 328 -8.71 1.48 -9.03
C CYS A 328 -9.85 2.51 -9.16
N ASN A 329 -9.70 3.65 -8.51
CA ASN A 329 -10.75 4.67 -8.44
C ASN A 329 -10.97 5.44 -9.74
N ALA A 330 -10.00 5.43 -10.66
CA ALA A 330 -10.17 5.98 -11.99
C ALA A 330 -11.10 5.14 -12.88
N HIS A 331 -11.26 3.84 -12.56
CA HIS A 331 -11.98 2.86 -13.38
C HIS A 331 -13.11 2.17 -12.60
N LEU A 332 -13.46 2.64 -11.41
CA LEU A 332 -14.60 2.16 -10.61
C LEU A 332 -15.67 3.24 -10.46
N SER A 333 -16.94 2.82 -10.37
CA SER A 333 -18.02 3.74 -10.01
C SER A 333 -17.78 4.36 -8.63
N VAL A 334 -18.42 5.49 -8.35
CA VAL A 334 -18.24 6.23 -7.10
C VAL A 334 -18.52 5.35 -5.87
N GLU A 335 -19.53 4.47 -5.96
CA GLU A 335 -19.97 3.58 -4.89
C GLU A 335 -19.00 2.42 -4.64
N GLN A 336 -18.18 2.07 -5.63
CA GLN A 336 -17.21 0.96 -5.58
C GLN A 336 -15.81 1.42 -5.25
N ARG A 337 -15.58 2.73 -5.12
CA ARG A 337 -14.26 3.29 -4.86
C ARG A 337 -13.64 2.74 -3.59
N VAL A 338 -12.33 2.54 -3.64
CA VAL A 338 -11.52 2.01 -2.55
C VAL A 338 -10.69 3.10 -1.90
N ASP A 339 -10.37 2.92 -0.62
CA ASP A 339 -9.48 3.82 0.13
C ASP A 339 -8.32 3.00 0.71
N HIS A 340 -7.09 3.41 0.41
CA HIS A 340 -5.86 2.74 0.86
C HIS A 340 -5.54 2.98 2.33
N ARG A 341 -6.14 4.00 2.97
CA ARG A 341 -5.89 4.38 4.35
C ARG A 341 -6.51 3.37 5.32
N SER A 342 -5.98 3.29 6.54
CA SER A 342 -6.62 2.52 7.60
C SER A 342 -8.00 3.08 7.96
N TYR A 343 -8.91 2.26 8.49
CA TYR A 343 -10.25 2.70 8.89
C TYR A 343 -10.20 3.90 9.86
N ALA A 344 -9.25 3.91 10.79
CA ALA A 344 -9.05 5.06 11.68
C ALA A 344 -8.70 6.34 10.91
N ARG A 345 -7.83 6.28 9.90
CA ARG A 345 -7.49 7.43 9.05
C ARG A 345 -8.63 7.85 8.11
N GLN A 346 -9.55 6.94 7.82
CA GLN A 346 -10.77 7.21 7.07
C GLN A 346 -11.88 7.80 7.94
N GLY A 347 -11.69 7.90 9.26
CA GLY A 347 -12.72 8.31 10.20
C GLY A 347 -13.85 7.29 10.40
N LYS A 348 -13.63 6.04 9.98
CA LYS A 348 -14.59 4.94 10.16
C LYS A 348 -14.55 4.43 11.59
N LEU A 349 -15.70 4.17 12.15
CA LEU A 349 -15.86 3.58 13.48
C LEU A 349 -15.75 2.06 13.46
N GLU A 350 -15.85 1.43 12.28
CA GLU A 350 -15.75 -0.02 12.13
C GLU A 350 -14.36 -0.52 12.51
N ILE A 351 -14.36 -1.65 13.21
CA ILE A 351 -13.14 -2.37 13.58
C ILE A 351 -12.71 -3.23 12.38
N PRO A 352 -11.46 -3.13 11.91
CA PRO A 352 -10.99 -3.97 10.83
C PRO A 352 -10.86 -5.42 11.27
N THR A 353 -11.25 -6.37 10.42
CA THR A 353 -11.01 -7.80 10.63
C THR A 353 -9.53 -8.15 10.46
N ILE A 354 -9.08 -9.22 11.10
CA ILE A 354 -7.73 -9.75 10.94
C ILE A 354 -7.68 -10.79 9.81
N HIS A 355 -6.53 -10.90 9.17
CA HIS A 355 -6.34 -11.90 8.12
C HIS A 355 -6.30 -13.32 8.72
N GLU A 356 -7.27 -14.15 8.37
CA GLU A 356 -7.38 -15.53 8.87
C GLU A 356 -6.26 -16.43 8.32
N GLY A 357 -6.04 -16.39 7.02
CA GLY A 357 -5.14 -17.30 6.32
C GLY A 357 -5.77 -18.69 6.08
N ALA A 358 -5.12 -19.49 5.21
CA ALA A 358 -5.62 -20.82 4.84
C ALA A 358 -5.61 -21.80 6.02
N ASP A 359 -4.59 -21.72 6.88
CA ASP A 359 -4.43 -22.64 8.00
C ASP A 359 -5.50 -22.40 9.09
N ALA A 360 -5.82 -21.14 9.37
CA ALA A 360 -6.89 -20.81 10.32
C ALA A 360 -8.25 -21.31 9.85
N ARG A 361 -8.55 -21.17 8.55
CA ARG A 361 -9.80 -21.69 7.95
C ARG A 361 -9.87 -23.20 7.99
N LYS A 362 -8.77 -23.92 7.71
CA LYS A 362 -8.71 -25.38 7.82
C LYS A 362 -8.90 -25.88 9.25
N ILE A 363 -8.34 -25.16 10.24
CA ILE A 363 -8.53 -25.48 11.66
C ILE A 363 -10.01 -25.29 12.03
N ASP A 364 -10.61 -24.18 11.59
CA ASP A 364 -12.02 -23.90 11.85
C ASP A 364 -12.94 -24.95 11.17
N GLU A 365 -12.67 -25.33 9.92
CA GLU A 365 -13.38 -26.37 9.21
C GLU A 365 -13.31 -27.72 9.97
N LYS A 366 -12.13 -28.09 10.46
CA LYS A 366 -11.94 -29.29 11.29
C LYS A 366 -12.69 -29.20 12.62
N PHE A 367 -12.75 -28.02 13.23
CA PHE A 367 -13.52 -27.77 14.44
C PHE A 367 -15.01 -27.93 14.18
N GLN A 368 -15.55 -27.34 13.13
CA GLN A 368 -16.95 -27.50 12.73
C GLN A 368 -17.34 -28.95 12.44
N ASN A 369 -16.38 -29.74 11.94
CA ASN A 369 -16.55 -31.17 11.67
C ASN A 369 -16.25 -32.07 12.89
N GLY A 370 -16.00 -31.50 14.07
CA GLY A 370 -15.72 -32.25 15.30
C GLY A 370 -14.36 -32.96 15.33
N GLN A 371 -13.45 -32.64 14.42
CA GLN A 371 -12.13 -33.26 14.30
C GLN A 371 -11.07 -32.69 15.24
N VAL A 372 -11.29 -31.49 15.77
CA VAL A 372 -10.44 -30.82 16.75
C VAL A 372 -11.30 -30.16 17.83
N GLN A 373 -10.74 -30.02 19.05
CA GLN A 373 -11.47 -29.47 20.19
C GLN A 373 -11.54 -27.97 20.25
N THR A 374 -10.68 -27.26 19.53
CA THR A 374 -10.58 -25.80 19.58
C THR A 374 -10.71 -25.18 18.19
N ALA A 375 -11.53 -24.14 18.09
CA ALA A 375 -11.66 -23.33 16.89
C ALA A 375 -10.39 -22.49 16.66
N SER A 376 -10.28 -21.92 15.47
CA SER A 376 -9.21 -20.96 15.20
C SER A 376 -9.52 -19.63 15.87
N TRP A 377 -8.64 -19.18 16.78
CA TRP A 377 -8.80 -17.90 17.47
C TRP A 377 -8.97 -16.70 16.51
N LYS A 378 -8.38 -16.77 15.30
CA LYS A 378 -8.54 -15.72 14.29
C LYS A 378 -9.94 -15.67 13.71
N VAL A 379 -10.57 -16.84 13.53
CA VAL A 379 -11.94 -16.93 13.03
C VAL A 379 -12.91 -16.45 14.10
N GLU A 380 -12.70 -16.88 15.36
CA GLU A 380 -13.50 -16.41 16.50
C GLU A 380 -13.42 -14.90 16.69
N GLU A 381 -12.21 -14.34 16.68
CA GLU A 381 -12.01 -12.87 16.78
C GLU A 381 -12.75 -12.14 15.66
N ASN A 382 -12.65 -12.63 14.42
CA ASN A 382 -13.37 -12.03 13.31
C ASN A 382 -14.89 -12.14 13.44
N GLN A 383 -15.41 -13.19 14.04
CA GLN A 383 -16.84 -13.31 14.35
C GLN A 383 -17.27 -12.26 15.39
N ILE A 384 -16.46 -12.05 16.43
CA ILE A 384 -16.70 -11.01 17.44
C ILE A 384 -16.68 -9.63 16.77
N ILE A 385 -15.66 -9.31 15.98
CA ILE A 385 -15.54 -8.05 15.25
C ILE A 385 -16.76 -7.82 14.34
N LYS A 386 -17.21 -8.84 13.60
CA LYS A 386 -18.40 -8.73 12.73
C LYS A 386 -19.67 -8.40 13.53
N ARG A 387 -19.85 -9.04 14.70
CA ARG A 387 -21.00 -8.74 15.60
C ARG A 387 -20.93 -7.30 16.12
N GLN A 388 -19.76 -6.84 16.54
CA GLN A 388 -19.55 -5.48 17.03
C GLN A 388 -19.82 -4.44 15.94
N ASN A 389 -19.28 -4.65 14.73
CA ASN A 389 -19.53 -3.77 13.59
C ASN A 389 -21.01 -3.72 13.19
N ALA A 390 -21.73 -4.83 13.31
CA ALA A 390 -23.17 -4.86 13.10
C ALA A 390 -23.94 -4.03 14.13
N LEU A 391 -23.51 -4.06 15.40
CA LEU A 391 -24.07 -3.22 16.46
C LEU A 391 -23.75 -1.73 16.21
N LEU A 392 -22.50 -1.39 15.90
CA LEU A 392 -22.09 -0.03 15.56
C LEU A 392 -22.92 0.54 14.42
N LYS A 393 -23.16 -0.24 13.37
CA LYS A 393 -23.99 0.17 12.24
C LYS A 393 -25.45 0.44 12.65
N LYS A 394 -26.03 -0.40 13.52
CA LYS A 394 -27.38 -0.16 14.06
C LYS A 394 -27.44 1.14 14.87
N ILE A 395 -26.44 1.40 15.71
CA ILE A 395 -26.33 2.62 16.51
C ILE A 395 -26.22 3.84 15.59
N GLN A 396 -25.35 3.81 14.56
CA GLN A 396 -25.19 4.89 13.59
C GLN A 396 -26.51 5.21 12.87
N ILE A 397 -27.24 4.18 12.42
CA ILE A 397 -28.54 4.36 11.75
C ILE A 397 -29.56 5.01 12.70
N SER A 398 -29.62 4.56 13.95
CA SER A 398 -30.51 5.12 14.96
C SER A 398 -30.17 6.57 15.27
N PHE A 399 -28.89 6.87 15.41
CA PHE A 399 -28.37 8.22 15.62
C PHE A 399 -28.68 9.16 14.45
N GLY A 400 -28.54 8.69 13.21
CA GLY A 400 -28.90 9.45 12.01
C GLY A 400 -30.40 9.79 11.96
N LYS A 401 -31.27 8.86 12.37
CA LYS A 401 -32.71 9.10 12.45
C LYS A 401 -33.05 10.17 13.49
N VAL A 402 -32.45 10.11 14.68
CA VAL A 402 -32.65 11.08 15.76
C VAL A 402 -32.11 12.46 15.35
N SER A 403 -30.92 12.52 14.77
CA SER A 403 -30.33 13.78 14.30
C SER A 403 -31.15 14.41 13.18
N GLY A 404 -31.67 13.61 12.24
CA GLY A 404 -32.56 14.09 11.18
C GLY A 404 -33.89 14.66 11.73
N ALA A 405 -34.51 13.97 12.69
CA ALA A 405 -35.71 14.45 13.36
C ALA A 405 -35.48 15.78 14.11
N LEU A 406 -34.34 15.90 14.82
CA LEU A 406 -33.94 17.15 15.49
C LEU A 406 -33.72 18.31 14.51
N SER A 407 -33.10 18.04 13.35
CA SER A 407 -32.91 19.07 12.33
C SER A 407 -34.23 19.56 11.74
N GLN A 408 -35.15 18.66 11.43
CA GLN A 408 -36.48 19.00 10.96
C GLN A 408 -37.27 19.80 11.99
N TRP A 409 -37.12 19.46 13.28
CA TRP A 409 -37.78 20.17 14.37
C TRP A 409 -37.21 21.58 14.55
N LYS A 410 -35.90 21.76 14.44
CA LYS A 410 -35.23 23.07 14.41
C LYS A 410 -35.73 23.94 13.26
N GLU A 411 -35.87 23.39 12.07
CA GLU A 411 -36.41 24.11 10.90
C GLU A 411 -37.84 24.59 11.17
N ARG A 412 -38.72 23.70 11.68
CA ARG A 412 -40.12 24.07 12.03
C ARG A 412 -40.16 25.18 13.07
N LEU A 413 -39.31 25.13 14.11
CA LEU A 413 -39.21 26.20 15.12
C LEU A 413 -38.76 27.53 14.49
N ASN A 414 -37.80 27.51 13.58
CA ASN A 414 -37.33 28.71 12.87
C ASN A 414 -38.40 29.29 11.97
N ASP A 415 -39.21 28.44 11.32
CA ASP A 415 -40.31 28.87 10.45
C ASP A 415 -41.45 29.50 11.28
N LEU A 416 -41.74 28.94 12.47
CA LEU A 416 -42.69 29.54 13.40
C LEU A 416 -42.18 30.91 13.92
N ARG A 417 -40.90 31.09 14.14
CA ARG A 417 -40.29 32.37 14.51
C ARG A 417 -40.27 33.40 13.41
N ARG A 418 -40.27 32.97 12.13
CA ARG A 418 -40.21 33.84 10.95
C ARG A 418 -41.58 34.30 10.44
N LYS A 419 -42.70 33.75 10.94
CA LYS A 419 -44.02 34.28 10.65
C LYS A 419 -44.32 35.46 11.61
N PRO A 420 -44.16 36.74 11.18
CA PRO A 420 -44.70 37.87 11.92
C PRO A 420 -46.22 37.73 11.87
N GLY A 421 -46.88 37.89 13.00
CA GLY A 421 -48.31 37.94 13.02
C GLY A 421 -48.81 39.08 12.10
N SER A 422 -49.41 38.72 10.96
CA SER A 422 -50.13 39.67 10.14
C SER A 422 -51.44 39.96 10.82
N HIS A 423 -51.43 40.90 11.77
CA HIS A 423 -52.62 41.63 12.10
C HIS A 423 -52.61 42.91 11.28
N SER A 424 -53.32 42.89 10.16
CA SER A 424 -53.79 44.08 9.46
C SER A 424 -54.71 44.85 10.39
N HIS A 425 -54.26 45.97 10.90
CA HIS A 425 -55.14 46.97 11.43
C HIS A 425 -55.58 47.87 10.26
N ASP A 426 -56.78 47.60 9.75
CA ASP A 426 -57.52 48.61 9.02
C ASP A 426 -58.07 49.63 10.04
N GLY A 427 -57.69 50.89 9.83
CA GLY A 427 -58.05 51.97 10.66
C GLY A 427 -59.54 52.38 10.57
N VAL A 428 -60.17 52.56 11.71
CA VAL A 428 -61.31 53.49 11.83
C VAL A 428 -61.05 54.32 13.08
N ASN A 429 -60.95 55.65 12.80
CA ASN A 429 -61.02 56.71 13.83
C ASN A 429 -62.35 56.67 14.51
N ASP A 430 -62.40 56.60 15.84
CA ASP A 430 -63.35 57.37 16.66
C ASP A 430 -62.82 57.59 18.04
N LYS A 431 -63.17 58.78 18.59
CA LYS A 431 -62.71 59.33 19.83
C LYS A 431 -63.51 58.80 21.05
N PRO A 432 -63.10 59.08 22.30
CA PRO A 432 -63.34 58.23 23.44
C PRO A 432 -64.65 58.59 24.18
N ASP A 433 -65.28 57.56 24.75
CA ASP A 433 -66.22 57.81 25.86
C ASP A 433 -65.79 57.01 27.12
N ARG A 434 -65.94 57.66 28.22
CA ARG A 434 -65.62 57.13 29.58
C ARG A 434 -66.71 56.20 30.06
N GLY A 435 -66.35 55.10 30.62
CA GLY A 435 -67.29 54.44 31.53
C GLY A 435 -67.00 52.97 31.77
N THR A 436 -66.70 52.73 33.05
CA THR A 436 -66.97 51.52 33.85
C THR A 436 -66.10 50.26 33.58
N ALA A 437 -65.37 49.97 34.62
CA ALA A 437 -64.73 48.69 34.89
C ALA A 437 -65.81 47.61 35.12
N GLU A 438 -65.59 46.44 34.43
CA GLU A 438 -65.92 45.15 35.05
C GLU A 438 -65.16 44.01 34.36
N ALA A 439 -64.78 43.07 35.19
CA ALA A 439 -63.92 41.94 34.95
C ALA A 439 -64.45 40.99 33.87
N TYR A 440 -63.59 40.51 33.00
CA TYR A 440 -63.68 39.12 32.46
C TYR A 440 -62.34 38.53 32.22
N GLY A 441 -62.12 37.40 32.76
CA GLY A 441 -61.47 36.17 32.56
C GLY A 441 -60.15 36.14 31.74
N ARG A 442 -59.10 35.85 32.43
CA ARG A 442 -57.84 35.30 31.92
C ARG A 442 -58.12 34.01 31.16
N ASP A 443 -57.85 33.96 29.93
CA ASP A 443 -57.44 32.70 29.28
C ASP A 443 -55.98 32.81 28.85
N GLY A 444 -55.12 32.42 29.79
CA GLY A 444 -53.68 32.36 29.61
C GLY A 444 -53.21 30.98 29.12
N THR A 445 -53.61 30.55 27.92
CA THR A 445 -53.15 29.27 27.36
C THR A 445 -52.10 29.41 26.27
N GLY A 446 -51.72 30.62 25.88
CA GLY A 446 -50.73 30.81 24.77
C GLY A 446 -49.27 30.93 25.18
N ILE A 447 -48.95 31.08 26.49
CA ILE A 447 -47.54 31.32 26.95
C ILE A 447 -46.94 30.08 27.64
N ALA A 448 -47.79 29.14 28.12
CA ALA A 448 -47.31 27.93 28.78
C ALA A 448 -46.67 26.92 27.86
N GLU A 449 -47.08 26.83 26.59
CA GLU A 449 -46.48 25.87 25.62
C GLU A 449 -45.09 26.23 25.17
N THR A 450 -44.74 27.52 25.06
CA THR A 450 -43.36 27.93 24.71
C THR A 450 -42.36 27.74 25.83
N GLY A 451 -42.82 27.88 27.09
CA GLY A 451 -42.01 27.66 28.29
C GLY A 451 -41.71 26.17 28.51
N GLN A 452 -42.70 25.30 28.31
CA GLN A 452 -42.51 23.85 28.41
C GLN A 452 -41.62 23.31 27.29
N ALA A 453 -41.73 23.79 26.05
CA ALA A 453 -40.86 23.39 24.97
C ALA A 453 -39.39 23.82 25.21
N ALA A 454 -39.18 25.00 25.80
CA ALA A 454 -37.83 25.47 26.15
C ALA A 454 -37.24 24.67 27.33
N SER A 455 -38.05 24.29 28.32
CA SER A 455 -37.60 23.47 29.46
C SER A 455 -37.32 22.02 29.08
N VAL A 456 -38.07 21.46 28.16
CA VAL A 456 -37.81 20.11 27.60
C VAL A 456 -36.51 20.09 26.76
N LEU A 457 -36.20 21.19 26.06
CA LEU A 457 -34.92 21.29 25.30
C LEU A 457 -33.73 21.49 26.24
N SER A 458 -33.85 22.27 27.29
CA SER A 458 -32.77 22.46 28.27
C SER A 458 -32.50 21.21 29.11
N GLY A 459 -33.51 20.35 29.30
CA GLY A 459 -33.37 19.06 29.96
C GLY A 459 -32.77 17.95 29.04
N ALA A 460 -33.02 18.01 27.73
CA ALA A 460 -32.55 17.00 26.78
C ALA A 460 -31.07 17.16 26.37
N GLU A 461 -30.52 18.37 26.39
CA GLU A 461 -29.09 18.59 26.06
C GLU A 461 -28.11 17.91 27.03
N PRO A 462 -28.33 17.94 28.38
CA PRO A 462 -27.47 17.21 29.32
C PRO A 462 -27.53 15.69 29.13
N GLU A 463 -28.72 15.13 28.94
CA GLU A 463 -28.91 13.68 28.73
C GLU A 463 -28.24 13.22 27.42
N PHE A 464 -28.35 14.01 26.36
CA PHE A 464 -27.73 13.71 25.06
C PHE A 464 -26.21 13.78 25.15
N THR A 465 -25.67 14.74 25.90
CA THR A 465 -24.23 14.86 26.16
C THR A 465 -23.74 13.70 27.03
N ASP A 466 -24.52 13.24 28.01
CA ASP A 466 -24.19 12.08 28.84
C ASP A 466 -24.20 10.78 28.04
N ILE A 467 -25.18 10.54 27.17
CA ILE A 467 -25.22 9.37 26.28
C ILE A 467 -24.02 9.38 25.34
N LYS A 468 -23.67 10.52 24.74
CA LYS A 468 -22.48 10.66 23.88
C LYS A 468 -21.19 10.34 24.65
N GLN A 469 -21.04 10.86 25.85
CA GLN A 469 -19.88 10.58 26.72
C GLN A 469 -19.83 9.13 27.20
N ARG A 470 -20.99 8.50 27.47
CA ARG A 470 -21.07 7.07 27.84
C ARG A 470 -20.62 6.17 26.67
N VAL A 471 -21.03 6.49 25.44
CA VAL A 471 -20.60 5.77 24.23
C VAL A 471 -19.08 5.93 24.00
N ILE A 472 -18.54 7.15 24.18
CA ILE A 472 -17.10 7.41 24.09
C ILE A 472 -16.34 6.64 25.18
N ARG A 473 -16.79 6.70 26.43
CA ARG A 473 -16.17 5.95 27.55
C ARG A 473 -16.23 4.43 27.37
N ALA A 474 -17.32 3.91 26.81
CA ALA A 474 -17.43 2.49 26.49
C ALA A 474 -16.44 2.08 25.37
N ALA A 475 -16.29 2.91 24.34
CA ALA A 475 -15.31 2.67 23.27
C ALA A 475 -13.87 2.74 23.78
N GLU A 476 -13.54 3.69 24.65
CA GLU A 476 -12.21 3.82 25.28
C GLU A 476 -11.91 2.69 26.28
N SER A 477 -12.91 2.26 27.05
CA SER A 477 -12.80 1.12 27.97
C SER A 477 -12.54 -0.17 27.20
N PHE A 478 -13.22 -0.35 26.07
CA PHE A 478 -13.01 -1.49 25.19
C PHE A 478 -11.62 -1.46 24.52
N ALA A 479 -11.15 -0.28 24.08
CA ALA A 479 -9.81 -0.10 23.54
C ALA A 479 -8.71 -0.38 24.59
N ARG A 480 -8.96 -0.07 25.87
CA ARG A 480 -8.10 -0.42 27.01
C ARG A 480 -8.12 -1.93 27.27
N TYR A 481 -9.29 -2.55 27.36
CA TYR A 481 -9.45 -4.00 27.51
C TYR A 481 -8.72 -4.77 26.42
N ARG A 482 -8.80 -4.32 25.16
CA ARG A 482 -8.10 -4.94 24.04
C ARG A 482 -6.57 -4.88 24.19
N ARG A 483 -6.02 -3.77 24.70
CA ARG A 483 -4.58 -3.63 24.97
C ARG A 483 -4.10 -4.50 26.12
N THR A 484 -4.92 -4.74 27.13
CA THR A 484 -4.57 -5.56 28.31
C THR A 484 -4.86 -7.06 28.08
N ALA A 485 -5.96 -7.40 27.42
CA ALA A 485 -6.34 -8.78 27.16
C ALA A 485 -5.54 -9.43 26.02
N PHE A 486 -5.04 -8.62 25.09
CA PHE A 486 -4.24 -9.08 23.94
C PHE A 486 -3.00 -8.19 23.76
N PRO A 487 -1.99 -8.33 24.65
CA PRO A 487 -0.73 -7.60 24.50
C PRO A 487 -0.12 -7.94 23.15
N ASP A 488 0.39 -6.92 22.49
CA ASP A 488 0.92 -7.01 21.13
C ASP A 488 2.00 -8.10 21.06
N ARG A 489 1.69 -9.24 20.44
CA ARG A 489 2.64 -10.35 20.25
C ARG A 489 3.88 -9.96 19.43
N ALA A 490 3.93 -8.75 18.88
CA ALA A 490 5.14 -8.17 18.30
C ALA A 490 6.20 -7.95 19.38
N ALA A 491 5.82 -7.48 20.56
CA ALA A 491 6.71 -7.32 21.72
C ALA A 491 7.16 -8.69 22.27
N GLU A 492 6.28 -9.68 22.32
CA GLU A 492 6.59 -11.04 22.77
C GLU A 492 7.54 -11.79 21.82
N LYS A 493 7.43 -11.54 20.50
CA LYS A 493 8.37 -12.05 19.50
C LYS A 493 9.75 -11.41 19.62
N GLN A 494 9.82 -10.14 19.95
CA GLN A 494 11.08 -9.41 20.17
C GLN A 494 11.76 -9.92 21.43
N ASN A 495 11.03 -10.13 22.53
CA ASN A 495 11.56 -10.68 23.78
C ASN A 495 11.99 -12.15 23.63
N ARG A 496 11.30 -13.00 22.87
CA ARG A 496 11.75 -14.36 22.55
C ARG A 496 13.00 -14.40 21.69
N THR A 497 13.23 -13.38 20.86
CA THR A 497 14.44 -13.30 20.01
C THR A 497 15.64 -12.80 20.85
N VAL A 498 15.41 -11.91 21.81
CA VAL A 498 16.42 -11.45 22.76
C VAL A 498 16.80 -12.58 23.72
N GLY A 499 15.84 -13.26 24.34
CA GLY A 499 16.09 -14.39 25.24
C GLY A 499 16.79 -15.58 24.59
N LYS A 500 16.55 -15.86 23.29
CA LYS A 500 17.30 -16.86 22.52
C LYS A 500 18.73 -16.42 22.20
N ARG A 501 19.00 -15.13 22.03
CA ARG A 501 20.36 -14.59 21.85
C ARG A 501 21.13 -14.63 23.17
N GLU A 502 20.51 -14.32 24.28
CA GLU A 502 21.14 -14.39 25.62
C GLU A 502 21.45 -15.81 26.01
N SER A 503 20.55 -16.78 25.75
CA SER A 503 20.80 -18.20 26.00
C SER A 503 21.90 -18.80 25.08
N ALA A 504 22.02 -18.30 23.84
CA ALA A 504 23.08 -18.72 22.92
C ALA A 504 24.45 -18.12 23.32
N MET A 505 24.49 -16.89 23.87
CA MET A 505 25.71 -16.30 24.39
C MET A 505 26.14 -16.92 25.73
N ALA A 506 25.22 -17.33 26.58
CA ALA A 506 25.55 -18.05 27.83
C ALA A 506 26.11 -19.47 27.59
N GLY A 507 25.74 -20.12 26.47
CA GLY A 507 26.28 -21.42 26.07
C GLY A 507 27.70 -21.36 25.48
N ILE A 508 28.16 -20.20 24.97
CA ILE A 508 29.51 -20.02 24.40
C ILE A 508 30.55 -19.71 25.48
N ASN A 509 30.10 -19.25 26.64
CA ASN A 509 31.01 -18.96 27.78
C ASN A 509 31.13 -20.14 28.77
N ALA A 510 30.58 -21.30 28.46
CA ALA A 510 30.62 -22.51 29.32
C ALA A 510 31.35 -23.69 28.66
N GLU A 511 32.00 -23.50 27.51
CA GLU A 511 33.00 -24.37 26.89
C GLU A 511 34.34 -23.59 26.78
#